data_e0c5cc3d17277eb54948fcb6e5b6d903
#
_entry.id   e0c5cc3d17277eb54948fcb6e5b6d903
#
_cell.length_a   1.000
_cell.length_b   1.000
_cell.length_c   1.000
_cell.angle_alpha   90.00
_cell.angle_beta   90.00
_cell.angle_gamma   90.00
#
_symmetry.space_group_name_H-M   'P 1'
#
loop_
_entity.id
_entity.type
_entity.pdbx_description
1 polymer ?
#
loop_
_entity_poly.entity_id
_entity_poly.type
_entity_poly.pdbx_seq_one_letter_code
_entity_poly.pdbx_strand_id
1 'polypeptide(L)'
;MAEAIELHGIDVDEHLDREMTIPVLTGLQAQGDVMVVPRSAQAPAATPVPRDGVAVVRGEFGGHTHTLLAEGTVTFDPAPEEGLDIGVLTVGTDATAYLAHPEHAYSGIGPGTYVLRRQRELDTTRPDPEELIARAAAVRRERAEAEAAADRRVRYVRD
;
A
#
# COMPACT_ATOMS: atom_id res chain seq x y z
N MET A 1 -6.95 21.28 -11.04
CA MET A 1 -7.34 19.86 -11.34
C MET A 1 -7.88 19.73 -12.76
N ALA A 2 -8.67 20.66 -13.28
CA ALA A 2 -9.19 20.61 -14.66
C ALA A 2 -8.09 20.37 -15.70
N GLU A 3 -6.97 21.08 -15.59
CA GLU A 3 -5.81 20.91 -16.49
C GLU A 3 -5.21 19.48 -16.43
N ALA A 4 -5.10 18.89 -15.24
CA ALA A 4 -4.61 17.53 -15.08
C ALA A 4 -5.58 16.48 -15.66
N ILE A 5 -6.89 16.70 -15.53
CA ILE A 5 -7.92 15.86 -16.15
C ILE A 5 -7.80 15.92 -17.68
N GLU A 6 -7.65 17.13 -18.24
CA GLU A 6 -7.47 17.32 -19.69
C GLU A 6 -6.19 16.66 -20.20
N LEU A 7 -5.09 16.79 -19.46
CA LEU A 7 -3.78 16.25 -19.83
C LEU A 7 -3.74 14.71 -19.77
N HIS A 8 -4.32 14.13 -18.74
CA HIS A 8 -4.19 12.70 -18.43
C HIS A 8 -5.43 11.87 -18.76
N GLY A 9 -6.58 12.51 -19.00
CA GLY A 9 -7.82 11.84 -19.40
C GLY A 9 -8.53 11.03 -18.31
N ILE A 10 -8.13 11.15 -17.04
CA ILE A 10 -8.80 10.51 -15.91
C ILE A 10 -9.74 11.53 -15.27
N ASP A 11 -11.02 11.38 -15.53
CA ASP A 11 -12.06 12.25 -14.99
C ASP A 11 -12.37 11.91 -13.52
N VAL A 12 -12.97 12.85 -12.82
CA VAL A 12 -13.37 12.70 -11.41
C VAL A 12 -14.89 12.79 -11.30
N ASP A 13 -15.44 12.23 -10.25
CA ASP A 13 -16.88 12.23 -9.98
C ASP A 13 -17.45 13.65 -9.93
N GLU A 14 -18.71 13.79 -10.31
CA GLU A 14 -19.40 15.09 -10.47
C GLU A 14 -19.45 15.94 -9.18
N HIS A 15 -19.37 15.29 -8.01
CA HIS A 15 -19.41 16.00 -6.72
C HIS A 15 -18.05 16.62 -6.33
N LEU A 16 -16.96 16.32 -7.07
CA LEU A 16 -15.61 16.83 -6.81
C LEU A 16 -15.37 18.16 -7.57
N ASP A 17 -14.78 19.13 -6.88
CA ASP A 17 -14.47 20.43 -7.46
C ASP A 17 -13.29 20.32 -8.43
N ARG A 18 -13.59 20.38 -9.72
CA ARG A 18 -12.59 20.29 -10.83
C ARG A 18 -11.67 21.50 -10.90
N GLU A 19 -12.06 22.63 -10.36
CA GLU A 19 -11.27 23.87 -10.34
C GLU A 19 -10.27 23.92 -9.16
N MET A 20 -10.35 22.95 -8.23
CA MET A 20 -9.41 22.87 -7.12
C MET A 20 -7.96 22.77 -7.60
N THR A 21 -7.07 23.51 -6.95
CA THR A 21 -5.63 23.32 -7.12
C THR A 21 -5.21 22.00 -6.47
N ILE A 22 -4.51 21.15 -7.23
CA ILE A 22 -3.97 19.89 -6.70
C ILE A 22 -2.79 20.23 -5.77
N PRO A 23 -2.86 19.90 -4.46
CA PRO A 23 -1.72 20.10 -3.59
C PRO A 23 -0.60 19.11 -3.94
N VAL A 24 0.64 19.62 -4.04
CA VAL A 24 1.84 18.80 -4.25
C VAL A 24 2.62 18.71 -2.95
N LEU A 25 2.75 17.51 -2.40
CA LEU A 25 3.36 17.27 -1.11
C LEU A 25 4.60 16.37 -1.22
N THR A 26 5.59 16.58 -0.34
CA THR A 26 6.79 15.73 -0.23
C THR A 26 6.79 14.88 1.05
N GLY A 27 5.76 15.05 1.89
CA GLY A 27 5.59 14.33 3.15
C GLY A 27 4.79 13.03 3.01
N LEU A 28 4.50 12.43 4.18
CA LEU A 28 3.56 11.32 4.28
C LEU A 28 2.17 11.80 3.85
N GLN A 29 1.56 11.08 2.93
CA GLN A 29 0.20 11.36 2.45
C GLN A 29 -0.52 10.06 2.10
N ALA A 30 -1.83 10.13 1.95
CA ALA A 30 -2.66 9.02 1.53
C ALA A 30 -3.76 9.48 0.59
N GLN A 31 -4.19 8.58 -0.30
CA GLN A 31 -5.36 8.76 -1.14
C GLN A 31 -6.12 7.43 -1.18
N GLY A 32 -7.30 7.38 -0.60
CA GLY A 32 -8.02 6.12 -0.42
C GLY A 32 -7.13 5.08 0.28
N ASP A 33 -7.01 3.92 -0.33
CA ASP A 33 -6.23 2.79 0.20
C ASP A 33 -4.72 2.88 -0.06
N VAL A 34 -4.24 3.95 -0.71
CA VAL A 34 -2.84 4.12 -1.06
C VAL A 34 -2.16 5.11 -0.14
N MET A 35 -1.15 4.64 0.59
CA MET A 35 -0.24 5.49 1.36
C MET A 35 1.03 5.77 0.57
N VAL A 36 1.48 7.02 0.56
CA VAL A 36 2.76 7.47 -0.01
C VAL A 36 3.70 7.78 1.14
N VAL A 37 4.68 6.91 1.36
CA VAL A 37 5.56 6.97 2.53
C VAL A 37 6.97 7.38 2.10
N PRO A 38 7.48 8.56 2.52
CA PRO A 38 8.85 8.98 2.20
C PRO A 38 9.88 7.96 2.74
N ARG A 39 10.86 7.61 1.90
CA ARG A 39 11.93 6.65 2.21
C ARG A 39 13.25 7.06 1.57
N SER A 40 13.93 8.02 2.14
CA SER A 40 15.21 8.55 1.62
C SER A 40 16.34 7.53 1.55
N ALA A 41 16.29 6.46 2.36
CA ALA A 41 17.26 5.37 2.34
C ALA A 41 16.92 4.24 1.34
N GLN A 42 15.76 4.33 0.68
CA GLN A 42 15.34 3.38 -0.34
C GLN A 42 16.11 3.63 -1.64
N ALA A 43 16.54 2.56 -2.31
CA ALA A 43 17.10 2.66 -3.65
C ALA A 43 16.05 3.27 -4.60
N PRO A 44 16.45 4.24 -5.46
CA PRO A 44 15.54 4.83 -6.42
C PRO A 44 14.95 3.80 -7.38
N ALA A 45 13.70 3.99 -7.77
CA ALA A 45 13.07 3.23 -8.85
C ALA A 45 13.77 3.53 -10.18
N ALA A 46 13.77 2.55 -11.10
CA ALA A 46 14.45 2.65 -12.38
C ALA A 46 13.51 2.70 -13.59
N THR A 47 12.30 2.16 -13.49
CA THR A 47 11.36 2.04 -14.60
C THR A 47 10.57 3.33 -14.81
N PRO A 48 10.70 4.03 -15.95
CA PRO A 48 9.95 5.24 -16.23
C PRO A 48 8.43 4.98 -16.22
N VAL A 49 7.69 5.90 -15.61
CA VAL A 49 6.22 5.89 -15.69
C VAL A 49 5.80 6.28 -17.12
N PRO A 50 4.99 5.44 -17.79
CA PRO A 50 4.49 5.74 -19.14
C PRO A 50 3.61 7.00 -19.15
N ARG A 51 3.47 7.63 -20.33
CA ARG A 51 2.61 8.82 -20.51
C ARG A 51 1.16 8.58 -20.08
N ASP A 52 0.64 7.38 -20.36
CA ASP A 52 -0.72 6.98 -20.02
C ASP A 52 -0.87 6.54 -18.55
N GLY A 53 0.23 6.65 -17.78
CA GLY A 53 0.27 6.27 -16.38
C GLY A 53 0.42 4.76 -16.17
N VAL A 54 0.46 4.36 -14.90
CA VAL A 54 0.49 2.97 -14.46
C VAL A 54 -0.53 2.73 -13.35
N ALA A 55 -1.32 1.66 -13.47
CA ALA A 55 -2.24 1.24 -12.43
C ALA A 55 -1.45 0.71 -11.22
N VAL A 56 -1.53 1.39 -10.08
CA VAL A 56 -0.85 0.98 -8.84
C VAL A 56 -1.75 0.15 -7.93
N VAL A 57 -3.05 0.41 -7.92
CA VAL A 57 -4.07 -0.41 -7.28
C VAL A 57 -5.26 -0.53 -8.21
N ARG A 58 -5.69 -1.75 -8.45
CA ARG A 58 -6.91 -2.04 -9.21
C ARG A 58 -8.04 -2.31 -8.24
N GLY A 59 -9.18 -1.62 -8.43
CA GLY A 59 -10.38 -1.90 -7.64
C GLY A 59 -10.88 -3.32 -7.89
N GLU A 60 -11.31 -3.98 -6.83
CA GLU A 60 -11.97 -5.28 -6.94
C GLU A 60 -13.40 -5.12 -7.46
N PHE A 61 -13.90 -6.14 -8.19
CA PHE A 61 -15.29 -6.21 -8.69
C PHE A 61 -15.78 -4.98 -9.49
N GLY A 62 -14.89 -4.36 -10.28
CA GLY A 62 -15.24 -3.20 -11.11
C GLY A 62 -15.09 -1.86 -10.40
N GLY A 63 -14.47 -1.84 -9.24
CA GLY A 63 -14.08 -0.61 -8.56
C GLY A 63 -13.04 0.20 -9.35
N HIS A 64 -12.95 1.48 -9.02
CA HIS A 64 -12.06 2.41 -9.70
C HIS A 64 -10.58 2.12 -9.40
N THR A 65 -9.71 2.46 -10.34
CA THR A 65 -8.29 2.19 -10.29
C THR A 65 -7.53 3.42 -9.82
N HIS A 66 -6.60 3.27 -8.87
CA HIS A 66 -5.60 4.30 -8.61
C HIS A 66 -4.53 4.25 -9.69
N THR A 67 -4.39 5.33 -10.43
CA THR A 67 -3.42 5.46 -11.51
C THR A 67 -2.33 6.45 -11.12
N LEU A 68 -1.07 6.02 -11.24
CA LEU A 68 0.08 6.88 -11.07
C LEU A 68 0.42 7.52 -12.42
N LEU A 69 0.47 8.84 -12.44
CA LEU A 69 0.74 9.68 -13.60
C LEU A 69 2.02 10.47 -13.38
N ALA A 70 2.64 10.98 -14.45
CA ALA A 70 3.93 11.64 -14.38
C ALA A 70 3.96 12.93 -15.20
N GLU A 71 4.45 14.01 -14.57
CA GLU A 71 4.95 15.21 -15.24
C GLU A 71 6.44 15.33 -14.96
N GLY A 72 7.27 15.27 -16.00
CA GLY A 72 8.73 15.23 -15.88
C GLY A 72 9.28 13.84 -15.61
N THR A 73 10.45 13.76 -14.97
CA THR A 73 11.14 12.49 -14.73
C THR A 73 10.58 11.80 -13.50
N VAL A 74 9.73 10.81 -13.70
CA VAL A 74 9.14 9.95 -12.65
C VAL A 74 9.38 8.50 -13.01
N THR A 75 9.83 7.72 -12.03
CA THR A 75 10.07 6.27 -12.17
C THR A 75 9.33 5.49 -11.10
N PHE A 76 8.86 4.30 -11.47
CA PHE A 76 8.12 3.42 -10.55
C PHE A 76 8.47 1.96 -10.81
N ASP A 77 8.92 1.27 -9.77
CA ASP A 77 9.16 -0.17 -9.79
C ASP A 77 8.12 -0.86 -8.90
N PRO A 78 7.24 -1.71 -9.46
CA PRO A 78 6.23 -2.42 -8.69
C PRO A 78 6.86 -3.43 -7.75
N ALA A 79 6.30 -3.57 -6.55
CA ALA A 79 6.65 -4.65 -5.64
C ALA A 79 5.93 -5.96 -6.03
N PRO A 80 6.39 -7.12 -5.55
CA PRO A 80 5.64 -8.36 -5.67
C PRO A 80 4.23 -8.22 -5.08
N GLU A 81 3.24 -8.88 -5.69
CA GLU A 81 1.83 -8.79 -5.26
C GLU A 81 1.58 -9.26 -3.83
N GLU A 82 2.49 -10.08 -3.29
CA GLU A 82 2.43 -10.60 -1.93
C GLU A 82 2.96 -9.57 -0.94
N GLY A 83 2.09 -8.81 -0.31
CA GLY A 83 2.50 -7.86 0.73
C GLY A 83 1.69 -6.56 0.75
N LEU A 84 2.15 -5.63 1.60
CA LEU A 84 1.54 -4.31 1.72
C LEU A 84 2.19 -3.28 0.80
N ASP A 85 3.44 -3.50 0.41
CA ASP A 85 4.16 -2.58 -0.45
C ASP A 85 3.68 -2.77 -1.90
N ILE A 86 3.26 -1.67 -2.52
CA ILE A 86 2.79 -1.61 -3.92
C ILE A 86 3.99 -1.44 -4.84
N GLY A 87 4.98 -0.65 -4.41
CA GLY A 87 6.18 -0.38 -5.19
C GLY A 87 6.98 0.79 -4.67
N VAL A 88 8.09 1.06 -5.36
CA VAL A 88 8.97 2.20 -5.11
C VAL A 88 8.71 3.26 -6.18
N LEU A 89 8.48 4.50 -5.74
CA LEU A 89 8.30 5.66 -6.58
C LEU A 89 9.48 6.61 -6.39
N THR A 90 10.05 7.11 -7.48
CA THR A 90 11.03 8.19 -7.45
C THR A 90 10.56 9.33 -8.34
N VAL A 91 10.49 10.54 -7.75
CA VAL A 91 10.12 11.77 -8.42
C VAL A 91 11.36 12.67 -8.50
N GLY A 92 11.74 13.06 -9.71
CA GLY A 92 12.87 13.94 -9.97
C GLY A 92 12.67 15.35 -9.43
N THR A 93 13.75 16.15 -9.36
CA THR A 93 13.74 17.50 -8.76
C THR A 93 12.79 18.48 -9.45
N ASP A 94 12.61 18.33 -10.76
CA ASP A 94 11.75 19.19 -11.59
C ASP A 94 10.52 18.42 -12.09
N ALA A 95 10.05 17.45 -11.33
CA ALA A 95 8.96 16.58 -11.69
C ALA A 95 7.88 16.55 -10.62
N THR A 96 6.69 16.14 -11.02
CA THR A 96 5.56 15.86 -10.14
C THR A 96 4.94 14.54 -10.57
N ALA A 97 4.67 13.68 -9.60
CA ALA A 97 3.81 12.54 -9.82
C ALA A 97 2.40 12.81 -9.28
N TYR A 98 1.39 12.23 -9.90
CA TYR A 98 0.02 12.32 -9.41
C TYR A 98 -0.56 10.93 -9.19
N LEU A 99 -1.22 10.75 -8.07
CA LEU A 99 -2.19 9.67 -7.93
C LEU A 99 -3.55 10.20 -8.35
N ALA A 100 -4.16 9.57 -9.34
CA ALA A 100 -5.48 9.92 -9.85
C ALA A 100 -6.48 8.79 -9.56
N HIS A 101 -7.64 9.15 -9.05
CA HIS A 101 -8.74 8.25 -8.79
C HIS A 101 -10.08 8.98 -8.97
N PRO A 102 -11.06 8.40 -9.67
CA PRO A 102 -12.33 9.09 -9.92
C PRO A 102 -13.03 9.62 -8.66
N GLU A 103 -13.09 8.80 -7.60
CA GLU A 103 -13.78 9.16 -6.35
C GLU A 103 -12.93 9.98 -5.37
N HIS A 104 -11.59 9.93 -5.47
CA HIS A 104 -10.65 10.57 -4.54
C HIS A 104 -9.90 11.74 -5.16
N ALA A 105 -10.23 12.11 -6.40
CA ALA A 105 -9.57 13.17 -7.16
C ALA A 105 -8.07 12.89 -7.42
N TYR A 106 -7.29 13.96 -7.57
CA TYR A 106 -5.85 13.93 -7.77
C TYR A 106 -5.12 14.36 -6.51
N SER A 107 -4.04 13.67 -6.16
CA SER A 107 -3.06 14.12 -5.17
C SER A 107 -1.67 14.18 -5.80
N GLY A 108 -0.96 15.29 -5.59
CA GLY A 108 0.37 15.55 -6.15
C GLY A 108 1.46 15.08 -5.19
N ILE A 109 2.50 14.46 -5.75
CA ILE A 109 3.68 13.98 -5.03
C ILE A 109 4.89 14.70 -5.60
N GLY A 110 5.54 15.50 -4.76
CA GLY A 110 6.73 16.26 -5.13
C GLY A 110 8.01 15.43 -5.13
N PRO A 111 9.17 16.07 -5.41
CA PRO A 111 10.46 15.38 -5.52
C PRO A 111 10.84 14.54 -4.31
N GLY A 112 11.35 13.33 -4.56
CA GLY A 112 11.77 12.39 -3.51
C GLY A 112 11.68 10.93 -3.91
N THR A 113 12.03 10.06 -2.96
CA THR A 113 11.83 8.60 -3.08
C THR A 113 10.83 8.14 -2.03
N TYR A 114 9.88 7.35 -2.46
CA TYR A 114 8.73 6.92 -1.68
C TYR A 114 8.50 5.42 -1.83
N VAL A 115 7.89 4.82 -0.82
CA VAL A 115 7.26 3.52 -0.93
C VAL A 115 5.75 3.74 -0.96
N LEU A 116 5.10 3.26 -2.02
CA LEU A 116 3.64 3.18 -2.08
C LEU A 116 3.20 1.92 -1.33
N ARG A 117 2.22 2.05 -0.45
CA ARG A 117 1.72 0.96 0.39
C ARG A 117 0.21 0.90 0.40
N ARG A 118 -0.35 -0.31 0.48
CA ARG A 118 -1.77 -0.48 0.78
C ARG A 118 -2.03 -0.15 2.24
N GLN A 119 -3.11 0.56 2.49
CA GLN A 119 -3.63 0.75 3.83
C GLN A 119 -4.22 -0.59 4.30
N ARG A 120 -3.87 -1.05 5.49
CA ARG A 120 -4.61 -2.14 6.13
C ARG A 120 -5.80 -1.53 6.85
N GLU A 121 -7.00 -1.99 6.55
CA GLU A 121 -8.08 -1.85 7.50
C GLU A 121 -7.66 -2.56 8.79
N LEU A 122 -7.68 -1.84 9.89
CA LEU A 122 -7.56 -2.46 11.20
C LEU A 122 -8.83 -3.29 11.35
N ASP A 123 -8.71 -4.62 11.30
CA ASP A 123 -9.81 -5.50 11.69
C ASP A 123 -10.20 -5.15 13.13
N THR A 124 -11.24 -4.31 13.25
CA THR A 124 -11.77 -3.88 14.53
C THR A 124 -12.58 -4.97 15.21
N THR A 125 -12.78 -6.13 14.59
CA THR A 125 -13.14 -7.37 15.26
C THR A 125 -11.92 -7.86 16.04
N ARG A 126 -11.56 -7.06 17.06
CA ARG A 126 -10.55 -7.46 18.01
C ARG A 126 -11.12 -8.69 18.72
N PRO A 127 -10.53 -9.89 18.57
CA PRO A 127 -11.01 -11.02 19.31
C PRO A 127 -11.02 -10.63 20.79
N ASP A 128 -12.09 -10.97 21.48
CA ASP A 128 -12.25 -10.72 22.90
C ASP A 128 -10.94 -11.08 23.61
N PRO A 129 -10.40 -10.22 24.48
CA PRO A 129 -9.21 -10.53 25.28
C PRO A 129 -9.30 -11.89 25.96
N GLU A 130 -10.49 -12.32 26.36
CA GLU A 130 -10.74 -13.66 26.93
C GLU A 130 -10.54 -14.77 25.90
N GLU A 131 -10.96 -14.58 24.64
CA GLU A 131 -10.70 -15.54 23.56
C GLU A 131 -9.21 -15.66 23.22
N LEU A 132 -8.48 -14.55 23.22
CA LEU A 132 -7.03 -14.57 23.01
C LEU A 132 -6.30 -15.32 24.13
N ILE A 133 -6.70 -15.12 25.37
CA ILE A 133 -6.15 -15.81 26.54
C ILE A 133 -6.48 -17.30 26.46
N ALA A 134 -7.72 -17.66 26.13
CA ALA A 134 -8.15 -19.03 25.96
C ALA A 134 -7.39 -19.77 24.85
N ARG A 135 -7.19 -19.09 23.70
CA ARG A 135 -6.44 -19.64 22.57
C ARG A 135 -4.95 -19.83 22.90
N ALA A 136 -4.34 -18.87 23.62
CA ALA A 136 -2.96 -18.98 24.08
C ALA A 136 -2.79 -20.11 25.11
N ALA A 137 -3.77 -20.31 25.99
CA ALA A 137 -3.79 -21.40 26.96
C ALA A 137 -3.93 -22.76 26.26
N ALA A 138 -4.77 -22.87 25.22
CA ALA A 138 -4.95 -24.11 24.47
C ALA A 138 -3.64 -24.49 23.73
N VAL A 139 -2.97 -23.55 23.09
CA VAL A 139 -1.66 -23.80 22.42
C VAL A 139 -0.58 -24.24 23.42
N ARG A 140 -0.54 -23.66 24.62
CA ARG A 140 0.39 -24.06 25.68
C ARG A 140 0.12 -25.49 26.16
N ARG A 141 -1.14 -25.86 26.27
CA ARG A 141 -1.57 -27.19 26.68
C ARG A 141 -1.18 -28.26 25.66
N GLU A 142 -1.47 -28.03 24.38
CA GLU A 142 -1.04 -28.91 23.28
C GLU A 142 0.48 -29.12 23.26
N ARG A 143 1.23 -28.04 23.45
CA ARG A 143 2.69 -28.12 23.49
C ARG A 143 3.20 -28.92 24.67
N ALA A 144 2.61 -28.74 25.85
CA ALA A 144 2.96 -29.52 27.05
C ALA A 144 2.59 -31.01 26.92
N GLU A 145 1.46 -31.30 26.29
CA GLU A 145 1.03 -32.69 26.02
C GLU A 145 1.94 -33.37 24.98
N ALA A 146 2.38 -32.64 23.94
CA ALA A 146 3.33 -33.11 22.94
C ALA A 146 4.72 -33.40 23.56
N GLU A 147 5.20 -32.49 24.41
CA GLU A 147 6.46 -32.71 25.16
C GLU A 147 6.40 -33.91 26.10
N ALA A 148 5.31 -34.06 26.85
CA ALA A 148 5.10 -35.20 27.74
C ALA A 148 4.95 -36.53 26.97
N ALA A 149 4.39 -36.49 25.75
CA ALA A 149 4.29 -37.66 24.89
C ALA A 149 5.67 -38.06 24.31
N ALA A 150 6.50 -37.05 23.95
CA ALA A 150 7.87 -37.27 23.48
C ALA A 150 8.76 -37.89 24.59
N ASP A 151 8.66 -37.38 25.82
CA ASP A 151 9.43 -37.90 26.98
C ASP A 151 9.05 -39.34 27.34
N ARG A 152 7.76 -39.70 27.23
CA ARG A 152 7.29 -41.09 27.38
C ARG A 152 7.89 -42.01 26.34
N ARG A 153 8.00 -41.61 25.08
CA ARG A 153 8.61 -42.40 24.01
C ARG A 153 10.11 -42.67 24.26
N VAL A 154 10.81 -41.69 24.81
CA VAL A 154 12.25 -41.83 25.11
C VAL A 154 12.49 -42.81 26.26
N ARG A 155 11.57 -42.93 27.24
CA ARG A 155 11.68 -43.90 28.35
C ARG A 155 11.50 -45.35 27.92
N TYR A 156 10.62 -45.62 26.93
CA TYR A 156 10.37 -46.99 26.42
C TYR A 156 11.47 -47.53 25.52
N VAL A 157 12.44 -46.75 25.12
CA VAL A 157 13.57 -47.18 24.25
C VAL A 157 14.85 -47.48 25.06
N ARG A 158 14.82 -47.34 26.39
CA ARG A 158 16.00 -47.51 27.26
C ARG A 158 15.99 -48.77 28.15
N ASP A 159 14.99 -49.66 28.04
CA ASP A 159 14.96 -50.97 28.70
C ASP A 159 15.26 -52.13 27.74
#